data_830065cd818b939c413e30a7a662bec5
#
_entry.id   830065cd818b939c413e30a7a662bec5
#
_cell.length_a   1.000
_cell.length_b   1.000
_cell.length_c   1.000
_cell.angle_alpha   90.00
_cell.angle_beta   90.00
_cell.angle_gamma   90.00
#
_symmetry.space_group_name_H-M   'P 1'
#
loop_
_entity.id
_entity.type
_entity.pdbx_description
1 polymer ?
#
loop_
_entity_poly.entity_id
_entity_poly.type
_entity_poly.pdbx_seq_one_letter_code
_entity_poly.pdbx_strand_id
1 'polypeptide(L)'
;MPDQPASHGSNNPRNNPRQHKKPTRRHPGAPAPTPAPRAHGAAAPRPQSTAAPSGYQTQPAPQTPTLQQESAVSREQPAAAAQPQDPRLHEAQSYQPHDYQPPQLQPHQASSPHGYAGYAAQVPPRVVPATKADGQVAPYADMGRYKKKGKKKASVVSIIVSVVILAAIGVGVYLYLNPLQFNVTVNGMTRTVDRGTTLNDMIAEGVVSPKPGNLLAVDGEVLEEGGGAAFAGTVNGNEVTDGATELHKGDVVQLDDGADATEDYDVTTEETPPGQVELGEGAIHVYVPGEPAQVETRTGKVSGKSVQETVKEGSDNVYLKYNANTNGEKVIALTFDDGPWPTTSELLDVLKENDAVATFFTIGEQISDKTDYVETIQRMAAEGHQIGTHSYDHAATGGGNGVDMTRQSPEKQIEEVQMGQQAIADATGSEASKVFRSPGGNFHGEIIWNLQPYITSEIGWNVDTEDWRRPGADAIAERLLSVKPGDVVLMHDGGGDRSQTIEALKVALPQLRAEGYKFVTIDQLLAYDDAKALAQELASQQSAE
;
A
#
# COMPACT_ATOMS: atom_id res chain seq x y z
N MET A 1 -53.20 -30.42 41.82
CA MET A 1 -54.57 -30.72 42.25
C MET A 1 -54.74 -30.23 43.68
N PRO A 2 -55.85 -29.71 44.01
CA PRO A 2 -56.81 -28.84 43.32
C PRO A 2 -56.86 -27.50 44.03
N ASP A 3 -57.51 -26.39 43.72
CA ASP A 3 -58.80 -26.15 43.13
C ASP A 3 -58.88 -24.61 42.78
N GLN A 4 -59.52 -24.33 41.73
CA GLN A 4 -60.31 -23.08 41.56
C GLN A 4 -61.66 -23.25 42.28
N PRO A 5 -62.52 -22.23 42.51
CA PRO A 5 -63.08 -21.42 41.46
C PRO A 5 -63.64 -20.03 41.82
N ALA A 6 -63.88 -19.19 40.79
CA ALA A 6 -65.07 -18.40 40.45
C ALA A 6 -65.64 -17.33 41.48
N SER A 7 -66.20 -16.22 41.10
CA SER A 7 -66.93 -15.71 39.96
C SER A 7 -67.65 -14.36 40.35
N HIS A 8 -68.14 -13.62 39.32
CA HIS A 8 -69.22 -12.61 39.34
C HIS A 8 -68.82 -11.18 39.76
N GLY A 9 -69.21 -10.12 39.09
CA GLY A 9 -70.16 -9.92 38.03
C GLY A 9 -70.53 -8.43 37.91
N SER A 10 -70.68 -8.01 36.65
CA SER A 10 -71.70 -7.11 36.13
C SER A 10 -71.88 -5.69 36.77
N ASN A 11 -71.80 -4.64 35.96
CA ASN A 11 -72.88 -4.11 35.14
C ASN A 11 -72.51 -2.75 34.50
N ASN A 12 -72.73 -2.68 33.24
CA ASN A 12 -73.02 -1.51 32.39
C ASN A 12 -74.45 -0.97 32.75
N PRO A 13 -74.96 0.24 32.34
CA PRO A 13 -74.91 0.77 30.98
C PRO A 13 -75.11 2.30 30.79
N ARG A 14 -74.99 2.69 29.48
CA ARG A 14 -75.73 3.80 28.79
C ARG A 14 -75.10 5.18 28.84
N ASN A 15 -74.99 6.00 27.74
CA ASN A 15 -75.79 6.11 26.53
C ASN A 15 -75.04 6.97 25.49
N ASN A 16 -75.10 6.55 24.27
CA ASN A 16 -74.97 7.27 22.98
C ASN A 16 -76.22 8.17 22.78
N PRO A 17 -76.41 9.06 21.79
CA PRO A 17 -75.89 9.06 20.42
C PRO A 17 -75.81 10.40 19.63
N ARG A 18 -75.39 10.28 18.36
CA ARG A 18 -75.80 11.08 17.16
C ARG A 18 -74.82 12.16 16.69
N GLN A 19 -74.57 12.39 15.38
CA GLN A 19 -74.89 11.73 14.13
C GLN A 19 -74.16 12.47 12.99
N HIS A 20 -73.72 11.69 12.00
CA HIS A 20 -73.72 11.96 10.56
C HIS A 20 -73.15 13.25 9.95
N LYS A 21 -72.21 13.18 9.00
CA LYS A 21 -72.44 12.89 7.57
C LYS A 21 -71.14 12.74 6.78
N LYS A 22 -71.02 11.64 6.05
CA LYS A 22 -70.39 11.52 4.73
C LYS A 22 -71.50 11.67 3.68
N PRO A 23 -71.25 11.69 2.33
CA PRO A 23 -70.08 11.81 1.49
C PRO A 23 -70.27 12.75 0.27
N THR A 24 -69.26 12.98 -0.55
CA THR A 24 -69.45 12.82 -2.02
C THR A 24 -68.16 12.99 -2.83
N ARG A 25 -67.98 12.05 -3.72
CA ARG A 25 -67.09 11.95 -4.88
C ARG A 25 -67.23 13.12 -5.85
N ARG A 26 -66.12 13.48 -6.53
CA ARG A 26 -65.98 13.37 -8.01
C ARG A 26 -64.63 13.94 -8.50
N HIS A 27 -63.91 13.13 -9.25
CA HIS A 27 -62.99 13.47 -10.34
C HIS A 27 -63.76 14.08 -11.54
N PRO A 28 -63.17 14.58 -12.67
CA PRO A 28 -61.77 14.63 -13.12
C PRO A 28 -61.38 15.91 -13.93
N GLY A 29 -60.14 16.01 -14.34
CA GLY A 29 -59.83 16.65 -15.65
C GLY A 29 -58.89 17.86 -15.63
N ALA A 30 -57.62 17.64 -15.90
CA ALA A 30 -56.70 18.27 -16.86
C ALA A 30 -56.94 19.75 -17.32
N PRO A 31 -55.98 20.44 -17.97
CA PRO A 31 -54.63 20.10 -18.43
C PRO A 31 -53.56 21.16 -18.13
N ALA A 32 -52.32 20.84 -18.46
CA ALA A 32 -51.13 21.70 -18.42
C ALA A 32 -51.23 22.92 -19.36
N PRO A 33 -50.59 24.04 -19.03
CA PRO A 33 -50.38 25.10 -20.01
C PRO A 33 -49.01 24.96 -20.70
N THR A 34 -49.08 25.06 -22.01
CA THR A 34 -48.02 25.19 -23.02
C THR A 34 -47.22 26.50 -22.88
N PRO A 35 -45.99 26.55 -23.38
CA PRO A 35 -45.13 27.73 -23.28
C PRO A 35 -45.47 28.77 -24.37
N ALA A 36 -45.45 30.04 -23.99
CA ALA A 36 -45.56 31.17 -24.89
C ALA A 36 -44.20 31.71 -25.37
N PRO A 37 -44.13 32.49 -26.48
CA PRO A 37 -42.98 32.50 -27.36
C PRO A 37 -41.94 33.58 -27.06
N ARG A 38 -40.75 33.35 -27.65
CA ARG A 38 -39.62 34.27 -27.71
C ARG A 38 -40.03 35.63 -28.30
N ALA A 39 -39.65 36.71 -27.59
CA ALA A 39 -39.55 38.04 -28.18
C ALA A 39 -38.06 38.41 -28.36
N HIS A 40 -37.74 38.80 -29.57
CA HIS A 40 -36.45 39.37 -29.97
C HIS A 40 -36.32 40.82 -29.50
N GLY A 41 -35.09 41.18 -29.13
CA GLY A 41 -34.60 42.52 -29.37
C GLY A 41 -34.34 43.37 -28.15
N ALA A 42 -33.07 43.62 -27.87
CA ALA A 42 -32.44 44.93 -27.87
C ALA A 42 -31.07 44.84 -27.15
N ALA A 43 -30.04 45.15 -27.91
CA ALA A 43 -28.67 45.36 -27.45
C ALA A 43 -28.61 46.56 -26.53
N ALA A 44 -27.95 46.45 -25.40
CA ALA A 44 -27.53 47.56 -24.56
C ALA A 44 -26.04 47.88 -24.83
N PRO A 45 -25.66 49.17 -24.81
CA PRO A 45 -24.37 49.62 -25.34
C PRO A 45 -23.20 49.44 -24.37
N ARG A 46 -22.02 49.20 -24.95
CA ARG A 46 -20.74 49.23 -24.26
C ARG A 46 -20.46 50.64 -23.72
N PRO A 47 -19.86 50.77 -22.49
CA PRO A 47 -19.26 52.02 -22.10
C PRO A 47 -17.90 52.20 -22.81
N GLN A 48 -17.71 53.39 -23.33
CA GLN A 48 -16.49 53.86 -23.98
C GLN A 48 -15.36 54.11 -22.93
N SER A 49 -14.15 53.76 -23.35
CA SER A 49 -12.91 54.12 -22.69
C SER A 49 -12.74 55.63 -22.64
N THR A 50 -12.48 56.15 -21.43
CA THR A 50 -11.88 57.48 -21.29
C THR A 50 -10.42 57.33 -20.86
N ALA A 51 -9.60 58.09 -21.52
CA ALA A 51 -8.14 58.12 -21.46
C ALA A 51 -7.58 58.46 -20.07
N ALA A 52 -6.40 57.92 -19.82
CA ALA A 52 -5.52 58.22 -18.71
C ALA A 52 -5.03 59.66 -18.70
N PRO A 53 -4.55 60.18 -17.56
CA PRO A 53 -3.36 60.99 -17.58
C PRO A 53 -2.15 60.29 -16.97
N SER A 54 -1.06 60.47 -17.67
CA SER A 54 0.31 60.06 -17.40
C SER A 54 0.84 60.58 -16.08
N GLY A 55 1.69 59.75 -15.44
CA GLY A 55 2.76 60.27 -14.62
C GLY A 55 2.91 59.63 -13.25
N TYR A 56 3.53 58.45 -13.17
CA TYR A 56 4.36 58.13 -12.02
C TYR A 56 5.64 57.43 -12.50
N GLN A 57 6.74 58.01 -12.06
CA GLN A 57 8.11 57.60 -12.36
C GLN A 57 8.40 56.25 -11.68
N THR A 58 9.01 55.36 -12.43
CA THR A 58 9.64 54.13 -11.96
C THR A 58 10.87 54.47 -11.13
N GLN A 59 10.91 54.09 -9.86
CA GLN A 59 12.14 53.97 -9.08
C GLN A 59 12.73 52.56 -9.28
N PRO A 60 14.06 52.46 -9.40
CA PRO A 60 14.73 51.18 -9.56
C PRO A 60 14.88 50.44 -8.23
N ALA A 61 14.87 49.10 -8.31
CA ALA A 61 15.08 48.16 -7.22
C ALA A 61 16.44 48.37 -6.51
N PRO A 62 16.52 48.10 -5.18
CA PRO A 62 17.80 48.20 -4.47
C PRO A 62 18.69 46.99 -4.78
N GLN A 63 19.93 47.31 -5.12
CA GLN A 63 21.01 46.37 -5.35
C GLN A 63 21.58 45.86 -4.03
N THR A 64 21.89 44.58 -3.99
CA THR A 64 22.60 43.84 -2.92
C THR A 64 24.02 44.43 -2.74
N PRO A 65 24.49 44.67 -1.50
CA PRO A 65 25.88 45.05 -1.28
C PRO A 65 26.79 43.83 -1.20
N THR A 66 27.83 43.91 -2.00
CA THR A 66 29.01 43.03 -2.02
C THR A 66 29.86 43.29 -0.78
N LEU A 67 30.24 42.23 -0.07
CA LEU A 67 31.21 42.27 1.03
C LEU A 67 32.63 42.56 0.48
N GLN A 68 33.22 43.67 0.88
CA GLN A 68 34.66 43.86 0.84
C GLN A 68 35.23 43.77 2.27
N GLN A 69 36.27 42.97 2.38
CA GLN A 69 37.16 42.88 3.54
C GLN A 69 37.86 44.21 3.81
N GLU A 70 37.88 44.63 5.06
CA GLU A 70 38.98 45.40 5.58
C GLU A 70 39.26 45.14 7.05
N SER A 71 40.52 45.21 7.38
CA SER A 71 41.28 44.72 8.53
C SER A 71 41.17 45.59 9.80
N ALA A 72 41.27 44.87 10.88
CA ALA A 72 41.87 45.13 12.22
C ALA A 72 42.08 46.58 12.69
N VAL A 73 41.44 46.93 13.83
CA VAL A 73 42.08 47.75 14.89
C VAL A 73 41.51 47.33 16.24
N SER A 74 42.43 47.02 17.14
CA SER A 74 42.26 46.77 18.58
C SER A 74 41.68 47.96 19.33
N ARG A 75 40.80 47.75 20.31
CA ARG A 75 40.78 48.51 21.58
C ARG A 75 39.90 47.87 22.67
N GLU A 76 40.61 47.50 23.74
CA GLU A 76 40.31 47.64 25.18
C GLU A 76 38.92 47.25 25.74
N GLN A 77 38.95 46.23 26.61
CA GLN A 77 37.97 45.86 27.62
C GLN A 77 37.83 46.92 28.70
N PRO A 78 36.69 47.02 29.36
CA PRO A 78 36.63 47.21 30.81
C PRO A 78 35.95 46.05 31.55
N ALA A 79 36.40 45.94 32.76
CA ALA A 79 36.34 44.93 33.78
C ALA A 79 34.99 44.30 34.14
N ALA A 80 35.11 43.06 34.58
CA ALA A 80 34.15 42.14 35.15
C ALA A 80 33.36 42.69 36.34
N ALA A 81 32.06 42.38 36.37
CA ALA A 81 31.27 42.31 37.59
C ALA A 81 30.94 40.81 37.84
N ALA A 82 31.22 40.35 39.04
CA ALA A 82 31.12 38.97 39.49
C ALA A 82 29.65 38.52 39.58
N GLN A 83 29.33 37.34 39.06
CA GLN A 83 28.13 36.59 39.38
C GLN A 83 28.44 35.47 40.39
N PRO A 84 27.48 35.12 41.29
CA PRO A 84 27.70 34.05 42.27
C PRO A 84 27.62 32.66 41.60
N GLN A 85 28.54 31.80 41.99
CA GLN A 85 28.65 30.41 41.55
C GLN A 85 27.59 29.54 42.24
N ASP A 86 26.80 28.81 41.44
CA ASP A 86 25.97 27.69 41.89
C ASP A 86 26.81 26.40 41.82
N PRO A 87 26.93 25.61 42.91
CA PRO A 87 27.77 24.42 42.96
C PRO A 87 26.95 23.16 42.62
N ARG A 88 26.53 22.96 41.37
CA ARG A 88 26.02 21.68 40.87
C ARG A 88 26.26 21.50 39.37
N LEU A 89 27.50 21.36 38.97
CA LEU A 89 27.87 20.81 37.68
C LEU A 89 28.74 19.59 37.92
N HIS A 90 28.12 18.43 38.02
CA HIS A 90 28.78 17.15 37.83
C HIS A 90 28.81 16.80 36.35
N GLU A 91 29.98 16.64 35.82
CA GLU A 91 30.48 15.87 34.69
C GLU A 91 29.47 15.38 33.65
N ALA A 92 29.47 16.03 32.50
CA ALA A 92 29.00 15.45 31.24
C ALA A 92 30.04 14.42 30.76
N GLN A 93 29.80 13.14 30.96
CA GLN A 93 30.52 12.06 30.28
C GLN A 93 30.09 12.05 28.81
N SER A 94 31.08 12.16 27.94
CA SER A 94 30.98 12.02 26.49
C SER A 94 30.39 10.66 26.11
N TYR A 95 29.21 10.65 25.59
CA TYR A 95 28.57 9.48 24.98
C TYR A 95 29.20 9.28 23.60
N GLN A 96 29.94 8.20 23.39
CA GLN A 96 30.31 7.72 22.07
C GLN A 96 29.18 6.83 21.54
N PRO A 97 28.77 6.98 20.28
CA PRO A 97 27.76 6.11 19.69
C PRO A 97 28.36 4.71 19.51
N HIS A 98 27.76 3.72 20.18
CA HIS A 98 28.00 2.33 19.88
C HIS A 98 27.41 1.97 18.52
N ASP A 99 28.23 1.38 17.66
CA ASP A 99 27.84 0.78 16.39
C ASP A 99 26.70 -0.22 16.60
N TYR A 100 25.53 0.12 16.10
CA TYR A 100 24.38 -0.79 16.02
C TYR A 100 24.63 -1.75 14.84
N GLN A 101 25.03 -2.97 15.12
CA GLN A 101 24.97 -4.07 14.16
C GLN A 101 23.57 -4.70 14.24
N PRO A 102 22.83 -4.77 13.13
CA PRO A 102 21.57 -5.50 13.13
C PRO A 102 21.82 -7.00 13.31
N PRO A 103 20.95 -7.72 14.04
CA PRO A 103 21.08 -9.15 14.23
C PRO A 103 20.97 -9.90 12.90
N GLN A 104 21.99 -10.72 12.62
CA GLN A 104 21.97 -11.63 11.47
C GLN A 104 20.90 -12.71 11.70
N LEU A 105 19.91 -12.72 10.83
CA LEU A 105 18.91 -13.78 10.73
C LEU A 105 19.62 -15.07 10.30
N GLN A 106 19.68 -16.06 11.20
CA GLN A 106 20.02 -17.43 10.84
C GLN A 106 18.91 -18.02 9.96
N PRO A 107 19.24 -18.76 8.90
CA PRO A 107 18.22 -19.38 8.06
C PRO A 107 17.53 -20.52 8.83
N HIS A 108 16.26 -20.37 9.07
CA HIS A 108 15.39 -21.43 9.54
C HIS A 108 15.34 -22.53 8.48
N GLN A 109 15.68 -23.75 8.87
CA GLN A 109 15.47 -24.96 8.09
C GLN A 109 13.98 -25.11 7.78
N ALA A 110 13.64 -24.99 6.52
CA ALA A 110 12.29 -25.30 6.02
C ALA A 110 12.09 -26.79 6.06
N SER A 111 11.12 -27.23 6.84
CA SER A 111 10.53 -28.56 6.77
C SER A 111 9.76 -28.72 5.45
N SER A 112 10.13 -29.75 4.71
CA SER A 112 9.52 -30.12 3.43
C SER A 112 8.09 -30.58 3.56
N PRO A 113 7.21 -30.25 2.62
CA PRO A 113 6.01 -31.05 2.35
C PRO A 113 6.24 -32.02 1.18
N HIS A 114 5.68 -33.17 1.36
CA HIS A 114 5.54 -34.36 0.52
C HIS A 114 5.54 -34.21 -1.00
N GLY A 115 6.41 -34.99 -1.64
CA GLY A 115 6.13 -36.04 -2.60
C GLY A 115 5.59 -35.64 -3.97
N TYR A 116 6.50 -35.66 -4.98
CA TYR A 116 6.16 -36.16 -6.30
C TYR A 116 7.29 -37.08 -6.78
N ALA A 117 6.92 -38.33 -7.10
CA ALA A 117 7.78 -39.36 -7.58
C ALA A 117 8.28 -39.04 -8.99
N GLY A 118 9.57 -38.73 -9.13
CA GLY A 118 10.25 -38.67 -10.39
C GLY A 118 10.91 -40.03 -10.68
N TYR A 119 10.61 -40.61 -11.82
CA TYR A 119 11.21 -41.84 -12.32
C TYR A 119 12.72 -41.64 -12.49
N ALA A 120 13.52 -42.25 -11.63
CA ALA A 120 14.94 -42.42 -11.82
C ALA A 120 15.18 -43.69 -12.65
N ALA A 121 15.83 -43.56 -13.81
CA ALA A 121 16.28 -44.66 -14.64
C ALA A 121 17.23 -45.55 -13.84
N GLN A 122 16.88 -46.83 -13.72
CA GLN A 122 17.69 -47.86 -13.11
C GLN A 122 18.86 -48.20 -14.01
N VAL A 123 20.07 -47.99 -13.53
CA VAL A 123 21.30 -48.59 -14.10
C VAL A 123 21.36 -50.02 -13.56
N PRO A 124 21.52 -51.04 -14.45
CA PRO A 124 21.60 -52.43 -14.00
C PRO A 124 22.91 -52.69 -13.24
N PRO A 125 22.87 -53.54 -12.20
CA PRO A 125 24.06 -53.84 -11.39
C PRO A 125 25.06 -54.68 -12.15
N ARG A 126 26.31 -54.28 -12.07
CA ARG A 126 27.49 -55.02 -12.55
C ARG A 126 27.64 -56.30 -11.74
N VAL A 127 27.47 -57.45 -12.41
CA VAL A 127 27.68 -58.76 -11.78
C VAL A 127 29.18 -58.96 -11.54
N VAL A 128 29.56 -59.09 -10.28
CA VAL A 128 30.88 -59.51 -9.84
C VAL A 128 30.82 -61.03 -9.62
N PRO A 129 31.70 -61.85 -10.19
CA PRO A 129 31.68 -63.29 -9.97
C PRO A 129 32.10 -63.63 -8.53
N ALA A 130 31.31 -64.39 -7.87
CA ALA A 130 31.60 -64.92 -6.54
C ALA A 130 32.73 -65.95 -6.61
N THR A 131 33.82 -65.68 -5.94
CA THR A 131 34.83 -66.69 -5.64
C THR A 131 34.31 -67.62 -4.55
N LYS A 132 34.13 -68.90 -4.86
CA LYS A 132 33.98 -69.92 -3.83
C LYS A 132 35.39 -70.31 -3.38
N ALA A 133 35.59 -70.15 -2.08
CA ALA A 133 36.64 -70.86 -1.34
C ALA A 133 36.19 -72.33 -1.28
N ASP A 134 37.01 -73.22 -1.82
CA ASP A 134 37.38 -74.52 -1.28
C ASP A 134 38.14 -75.29 -2.33
N GLY A 135 39.40 -75.50 -2.07
CA GLY A 135 40.27 -76.31 -2.88
C GLY A 135 39.93 -77.77 -2.75
N GLN A 136 39.46 -78.35 -3.83
CA GLN A 136 39.67 -79.76 -4.10
C GLN A 136 39.74 -80.01 -5.58
N VAL A 137 40.87 -80.60 -6.03
CA VAL A 137 41.15 -81.07 -7.35
C VAL A 137 40.50 -82.46 -7.52
N ALA A 138 39.66 -82.63 -8.49
CA ALA A 138 39.11 -83.92 -8.86
C ALA A 138 39.77 -84.41 -10.17
N PRO A 139 39.98 -85.69 -10.36
CA PRO A 139 40.95 -86.22 -11.27
C PRO A 139 40.44 -86.35 -12.72
N TYR A 140 41.40 -86.33 -13.59
CA TYR A 140 41.32 -86.55 -15.03
C TYR A 140 40.57 -87.82 -15.37
N ALA A 141 39.55 -87.74 -16.23
CA ALA A 141 39.00 -88.85 -16.98
C ALA A 141 39.36 -88.68 -18.44
N ASP A 142 40.16 -89.63 -18.90
CA ASP A 142 40.57 -89.84 -20.26
C ASP A 142 39.36 -90.21 -21.13
N MET A 143 39.08 -89.45 -22.18
CA MET A 143 38.11 -89.88 -23.19
C MET A 143 38.49 -89.38 -24.58
N GLY A 144 39.01 -90.33 -25.34
CA GLY A 144 38.60 -90.45 -26.73
C GLY A 144 39.24 -89.58 -27.77
N ARG A 145 40.15 -90.14 -28.50
CA ARG A 145 40.69 -89.65 -29.76
C ARG A 145 39.61 -89.17 -30.74
N TYR A 146 39.43 -87.85 -30.86
CA TYR A 146 38.76 -87.27 -32.03
C TYR A 146 39.77 -87.04 -33.15
N LYS A 147 39.51 -87.70 -34.30
CA LYS A 147 40.26 -87.48 -35.51
C LYS A 147 40.23 -86.02 -35.95
N LYS A 148 41.36 -85.38 -36.08
CA LYS A 148 41.53 -84.05 -36.73
C LYS A 148 41.00 -84.13 -38.16
N LYS A 149 39.78 -83.59 -38.42
CA LYS A 149 39.39 -83.13 -39.74
C LYS A 149 40.30 -81.98 -40.15
N GLY A 150 41.01 -82.14 -41.24
CA GLY A 150 41.90 -81.12 -41.74
C GLY A 150 41.26 -79.80 -41.92
N LYS A 151 41.81 -78.79 -41.26
CA LYS A 151 41.47 -77.38 -41.49
C LYS A 151 41.86 -77.10 -42.95
N LYS A 152 40.84 -76.97 -43.85
CA LYS A 152 41.05 -76.30 -45.12
C LYS A 152 41.48 -74.86 -44.78
N LYS A 153 42.70 -74.51 -45.08
CA LYS A 153 43.20 -73.15 -45.01
C LYS A 153 42.33 -72.33 -45.96
N ALA A 154 41.42 -71.47 -45.40
CA ALA A 154 40.74 -70.52 -46.24
C ALA A 154 41.77 -69.67 -46.96
N SER A 155 41.67 -69.67 -48.31
CA SER A 155 42.54 -68.85 -49.13
C SER A 155 42.48 -67.41 -48.68
N VAL A 156 43.60 -66.74 -48.55
CA VAL A 156 43.68 -65.30 -48.19
C VAL A 156 42.74 -64.49 -49.10
N VAL A 157 42.61 -64.93 -50.37
CA VAL A 157 41.66 -64.36 -51.34
C VAL A 157 40.21 -64.48 -50.84
N SER A 158 39.80 -65.63 -50.26
CA SER A 158 38.43 -65.83 -49.73
C SER A 158 38.16 -64.94 -48.52
N ILE A 159 39.17 -64.70 -47.69
CA ILE A 159 39.01 -63.78 -46.50
C ILE A 159 38.89 -62.34 -46.99
N ILE A 160 39.73 -61.91 -47.94
CA ILE A 160 39.64 -60.54 -48.51
C ILE A 160 38.31 -60.35 -49.23
N VAL A 161 37.82 -61.29 -49.99
CA VAL A 161 36.52 -61.22 -50.67
C VAL A 161 35.38 -61.12 -49.64
N SER A 162 35.45 -61.90 -48.56
CA SER A 162 34.43 -61.80 -47.47
C SER A 162 34.45 -60.45 -46.76
N VAL A 163 35.63 -59.88 -46.49
CA VAL A 163 35.77 -58.54 -45.89
C VAL A 163 35.24 -57.46 -46.83
N VAL A 164 35.52 -57.54 -48.12
CA VAL A 164 35.01 -56.59 -49.14
C VAL A 164 33.48 -56.68 -49.23
N ILE A 165 32.94 -57.92 -49.25
CA ILE A 165 31.45 -58.08 -49.23
C ILE A 165 30.83 -57.54 -47.97
N LEU A 166 31.39 -57.80 -46.79
CA LEU A 166 30.89 -57.26 -45.51
C LEU A 166 31.01 -55.74 -45.48
N ALA A 167 32.09 -55.18 -45.99
CA ALA A 167 32.26 -53.76 -46.14
C ALA A 167 31.23 -53.16 -47.11
N ALA A 168 30.99 -53.80 -48.26
CA ALA A 168 29.98 -53.37 -49.23
C ALA A 168 28.56 -53.46 -48.66
N ILE A 169 28.24 -54.52 -47.89
CA ILE A 169 26.97 -54.65 -47.15
C ILE A 169 26.88 -53.57 -46.09
N GLY A 170 27.94 -53.30 -45.33
CA GLY A 170 28.01 -52.22 -44.33
C GLY A 170 27.75 -50.86 -44.95
N VAL A 171 28.38 -50.53 -46.06
CA VAL A 171 28.14 -49.30 -46.84
C VAL A 171 26.71 -49.26 -47.37
N GLY A 172 26.19 -50.37 -47.89
CA GLY A 172 24.81 -50.45 -48.38
C GLY A 172 23.78 -50.25 -47.29
N VAL A 173 23.99 -50.88 -46.13
CA VAL A 173 23.12 -50.65 -44.95
C VAL A 173 23.24 -49.21 -44.45
N TYR A 174 24.46 -48.67 -44.43
CA TYR A 174 24.67 -47.26 -44.03
C TYR A 174 23.96 -46.31 -45.00
N LEU A 175 24.08 -46.47 -46.33
CA LEU A 175 23.37 -45.62 -47.29
C LEU A 175 21.87 -45.86 -47.33
N TYR A 176 21.37 -47.04 -46.96
CA TYR A 176 19.97 -47.35 -46.84
C TYR A 176 19.36 -46.65 -45.61
N LEU A 177 20.07 -46.66 -44.47
CA LEU A 177 19.66 -45.99 -43.25
C LEU A 177 19.87 -44.49 -43.34
N ASN A 178 20.84 -44.03 -44.13
CA ASN A 178 21.20 -42.63 -44.30
C ASN A 178 21.22 -42.29 -45.80
N PRO A 179 20.07 -42.14 -46.43
CA PRO A 179 20.04 -41.87 -47.89
C PRO A 179 20.65 -40.48 -48.15
N LEU A 180 21.26 -40.37 -49.37
CA LEU A 180 21.79 -39.07 -49.82
C LEU A 180 20.72 -38.06 -50.13
N GLN A 181 19.52 -38.53 -50.49
CA GLN A 181 18.32 -37.73 -50.70
C GLN A 181 17.16 -38.34 -49.92
N PHE A 182 16.33 -37.49 -49.34
CA PHE A 182 15.15 -37.92 -48.59
C PHE A 182 14.02 -36.91 -48.74
N ASN A 183 12.82 -37.34 -48.36
CA ASN A 183 11.64 -36.48 -48.42
C ASN A 183 11.40 -35.79 -47.08
N VAL A 184 11.07 -34.51 -47.13
CA VAL A 184 10.52 -33.67 -46.08
C VAL A 184 9.19 -33.08 -46.52
N THR A 185 8.34 -32.66 -45.59
CA THR A 185 7.13 -31.92 -45.90
C THR A 185 7.33 -30.48 -45.50
N VAL A 186 7.23 -29.53 -46.43
CA VAL A 186 7.42 -28.10 -46.22
C VAL A 186 6.13 -27.36 -46.57
N ASN A 187 5.54 -26.68 -45.60
CA ASN A 187 4.24 -25.98 -45.74
C ASN A 187 3.18 -26.86 -46.40
N GLY A 188 3.10 -28.14 -45.97
CA GLY A 188 2.15 -29.12 -46.47
C GLY A 188 2.53 -29.78 -47.80
N MET A 189 3.64 -29.40 -48.45
CA MET A 189 4.11 -29.99 -49.72
C MET A 189 5.34 -30.87 -49.51
N THR A 190 5.30 -32.09 -50.06
CA THR A 190 6.46 -32.99 -50.02
C THR A 190 7.56 -32.48 -50.97
N ARG A 191 8.79 -32.43 -50.47
CA ARG A 191 9.99 -32.05 -51.20
C ARG A 191 11.09 -33.10 -50.98
N THR A 192 11.84 -33.40 -52.05
CA THR A 192 13.05 -34.21 -51.93
C THR A 192 14.24 -33.28 -51.76
N VAL A 193 15.02 -33.50 -50.71
CA VAL A 193 16.18 -32.68 -50.35
C VAL A 193 17.42 -33.55 -50.19
N ASP A 194 18.58 -32.97 -50.42
CA ASP A 194 19.85 -33.61 -50.20
C ASP A 194 20.18 -33.69 -48.69
N ARG A 195 21.02 -34.62 -48.34
CA ARG A 195 21.55 -34.70 -46.97
C ARG A 195 22.37 -33.47 -46.64
N GLY A 196 22.14 -32.90 -45.48
CA GLY A 196 22.79 -31.69 -45.00
C GLY A 196 22.08 -30.41 -45.44
N THR A 197 20.93 -30.52 -46.17
CA THR A 197 20.08 -29.35 -46.45
C THR A 197 19.58 -28.71 -45.17
N THR A 198 19.74 -27.40 -45.06
CA THR A 198 19.28 -26.58 -43.93
C THR A 198 18.03 -25.79 -44.30
N LEU A 199 17.41 -25.15 -43.32
CA LEU A 199 16.31 -24.23 -43.56
C LEU A 199 16.74 -23.03 -44.42
N ASN A 200 17.98 -22.55 -44.24
CA ASN A 200 18.53 -21.48 -45.08
C ASN A 200 18.66 -21.90 -46.55
N ASP A 201 19.04 -23.15 -46.80
CA ASP A 201 19.13 -23.66 -48.18
C ASP A 201 17.76 -23.71 -48.83
N MET A 202 16.71 -24.11 -48.07
CA MET A 202 15.33 -24.12 -48.56
C MET A 202 14.82 -22.71 -48.92
N ILE A 203 15.20 -21.72 -48.14
CA ILE A 203 14.87 -20.32 -48.41
C ILE A 203 15.67 -19.80 -49.62
N ALA A 204 16.97 -20.06 -49.67
CA ALA A 204 17.86 -19.61 -50.75
C ALA A 204 17.48 -20.22 -52.13
N GLU A 205 17.04 -21.49 -52.15
CA GLU A 205 16.56 -22.17 -53.35
C GLU A 205 15.12 -21.75 -53.76
N GLY A 206 14.46 -20.90 -52.96
CA GLY A 206 13.11 -20.43 -53.21
C GLY A 206 12.03 -21.50 -53.05
N VAL A 207 12.31 -22.56 -52.31
CA VAL A 207 11.32 -23.61 -51.98
C VAL A 207 10.22 -22.98 -51.09
N VAL A 208 10.62 -22.09 -50.22
CA VAL A 208 9.81 -21.17 -49.44
C VAL A 208 10.43 -19.78 -49.50
N SER A 209 9.63 -18.74 -49.38
CA SER A 209 10.09 -17.35 -49.47
C SER A 209 9.44 -16.50 -48.36
N PRO A 210 9.78 -16.78 -47.09
CA PRO A 210 9.29 -15.95 -45.97
C PRO A 210 9.84 -14.53 -46.12
N LYS A 211 9.05 -13.54 -45.74
CA LYS A 211 9.51 -12.15 -45.65
C LYS A 211 10.12 -11.95 -44.28
N PRO A 212 11.35 -11.45 -44.21
CA PRO A 212 11.91 -11.06 -42.92
C PRO A 212 11.08 -9.98 -42.27
N GLY A 213 10.95 -10.03 -40.94
CA GLY A 213 10.41 -8.91 -40.15
C GLY A 213 11.34 -7.71 -40.19
N ASN A 214 10.91 -6.60 -39.66
CA ASN A 214 11.67 -5.34 -39.57
C ASN A 214 12.44 -5.25 -38.24
N LEU A 215 13.51 -4.50 -38.22
CA LEU A 215 14.12 -4.00 -37.01
C LEU A 215 13.40 -2.70 -36.64
N LEU A 216 12.85 -2.63 -35.43
CA LEU A 216 12.10 -1.50 -34.92
C LEU A 216 12.90 -0.77 -33.84
N ALA A 217 12.79 0.54 -33.80
CA ALA A 217 13.18 1.34 -32.65
C ALA A 217 12.30 1.02 -31.43
N VAL A 218 12.72 1.46 -30.25
CA VAL A 218 11.96 1.30 -29.01
C VAL A 218 10.56 1.96 -29.04
N ASP A 219 10.35 2.94 -29.93
CA ASP A 219 9.07 3.61 -30.17
C ASP A 219 8.23 2.97 -31.28
N GLY A 220 8.70 1.88 -31.88
CA GLY A 220 8.04 1.13 -32.94
C GLY A 220 8.30 1.67 -34.36
N GLU A 221 9.10 2.73 -34.56
CA GLU A 221 9.51 3.12 -35.92
C GLU A 221 10.43 2.09 -36.55
N VAL A 222 10.29 1.87 -37.85
CA VAL A 222 11.16 0.95 -38.61
C VAL A 222 12.56 1.57 -38.77
N LEU A 223 13.55 0.91 -38.21
CA LEU A 223 14.98 1.27 -38.39
C LEU A 223 15.57 0.62 -39.63
N GLU A 224 15.21 -0.64 -39.88
CA GLU A 224 15.72 -1.41 -41.03
C GLU A 224 14.64 -2.36 -41.50
N GLU A 225 14.26 -2.25 -42.78
CA GLU A 225 13.35 -3.20 -43.41
C GLU A 225 14.08 -4.55 -43.58
N GLY A 226 13.46 -5.62 -43.08
CA GLY A 226 14.07 -6.96 -43.13
C GLY A 226 15.16 -7.23 -42.08
N GLY A 227 15.38 -6.28 -41.15
CA GLY A 227 16.36 -6.40 -40.07
C GLY A 227 15.87 -7.19 -38.84
N GLY A 228 14.63 -7.67 -38.85
CA GLY A 228 14.05 -8.50 -37.80
C GLY A 228 14.34 -9.98 -37.98
N ALA A 229 13.49 -10.87 -37.50
CA ALA A 229 13.61 -12.30 -37.67
C ALA A 229 13.51 -12.68 -39.16
N ALA A 230 14.43 -13.51 -39.63
CA ALA A 230 14.45 -13.94 -41.04
C ALA A 230 13.20 -14.75 -41.42
N PHE A 231 12.66 -15.50 -40.52
CA PHE A 231 11.45 -16.31 -40.63
C PHE A 231 10.90 -16.66 -39.22
N ALA A 232 9.68 -17.08 -39.17
CA ALA A 232 9.13 -17.85 -38.06
C ALA A 232 8.86 -19.27 -38.54
N GLY A 233 9.12 -20.30 -37.71
CA GLY A 233 8.88 -21.63 -38.19
C GLY A 233 8.95 -22.73 -37.14
N THR A 234 8.50 -23.92 -37.58
CA THR A 234 8.60 -25.13 -36.78
C THR A 234 9.15 -26.29 -37.58
N VAL A 235 9.91 -27.16 -36.91
CA VAL A 235 10.29 -28.48 -37.43
C VAL A 235 9.69 -29.53 -36.48
N ASN A 236 8.83 -30.38 -37.03
CA ASN A 236 8.07 -31.38 -36.26
C ASN A 236 7.28 -30.79 -35.10
N GLY A 237 6.78 -29.55 -35.23
CA GLY A 237 6.01 -28.84 -34.23
C GLY A 237 6.86 -28.16 -33.15
N ASN A 238 8.17 -28.24 -33.20
CA ASN A 238 9.07 -27.49 -32.33
C ASN A 238 9.49 -26.19 -33.01
N GLU A 239 9.42 -25.08 -32.29
CA GLU A 239 9.86 -23.78 -32.81
C GLU A 239 11.34 -23.80 -33.18
N VAL A 240 11.68 -23.21 -34.33
CA VAL A 240 13.04 -23.02 -34.82
C VAL A 240 13.24 -21.59 -35.29
N THR A 241 14.36 -21.02 -34.87
CA THR A 241 14.79 -19.66 -35.25
C THR A 241 16.14 -19.68 -35.97
N ASP A 242 16.88 -20.82 -35.85
CA ASP A 242 18.17 -20.99 -36.49
C ASP A 242 17.99 -21.58 -37.88
N GLY A 243 18.25 -20.77 -38.90
CA GLY A 243 18.22 -21.19 -40.30
C GLY A 243 19.28 -22.23 -40.66
N ALA A 244 20.31 -22.45 -39.83
CA ALA A 244 21.30 -23.52 -40.02
C ALA A 244 20.79 -24.89 -39.54
N THR A 245 19.56 -25.00 -39.06
CA THR A 245 18.93 -26.26 -38.66
C THR A 245 18.91 -27.23 -39.83
N GLU A 246 19.65 -28.36 -39.72
CA GLU A 246 19.65 -29.44 -40.71
C GLU A 246 18.35 -30.22 -40.71
N LEU A 247 17.86 -30.54 -41.92
CA LEU A 247 16.65 -31.32 -42.10
C LEU A 247 16.96 -32.82 -42.15
N HIS A 248 16.02 -33.61 -41.62
CA HIS A 248 16.11 -35.07 -41.60
C HIS A 248 14.94 -35.70 -42.33
N LYS A 249 15.10 -36.98 -42.66
CA LYS A 249 14.09 -37.75 -43.39
C LYS A 249 12.76 -37.77 -42.61
N GLY A 250 11.73 -37.25 -43.25
CA GLY A 250 10.37 -37.26 -42.75
C GLY A 250 10.01 -36.03 -41.93
N ASP A 251 10.92 -35.05 -41.83
CA ASP A 251 10.61 -33.81 -41.13
C ASP A 251 9.42 -33.08 -41.75
N VAL A 252 8.60 -32.50 -40.85
CA VAL A 252 7.51 -31.62 -41.20
C VAL A 252 7.91 -30.20 -40.81
N VAL A 253 8.13 -29.38 -41.82
CA VAL A 253 8.60 -27.99 -41.70
C VAL A 253 7.44 -27.06 -42.02
N GLN A 254 7.17 -26.13 -41.13
CA GLN A 254 6.30 -24.97 -41.37
C GLN A 254 7.16 -23.71 -41.27
N LEU A 255 7.19 -22.89 -42.33
CA LEU A 255 7.90 -21.61 -42.36
C LEU A 255 6.92 -20.51 -42.79
N ASP A 256 6.87 -19.48 -41.98
CA ASP A 256 6.04 -18.29 -42.13
C ASP A 256 6.95 -17.04 -42.14
N ASP A 257 6.36 -15.86 -42.42
CA ASP A 257 7.09 -14.59 -42.40
C ASP A 257 7.71 -14.34 -41.02
N GLY A 258 8.86 -13.70 -41.00
CA GLY A 258 9.56 -13.35 -39.77
C GLY A 258 8.86 -12.25 -38.98
N ALA A 259 8.98 -12.32 -37.68
CA ALA A 259 8.47 -11.27 -36.80
C ALA A 259 9.39 -10.05 -36.77
N ASP A 260 8.83 -8.88 -36.55
CA ASP A 260 9.60 -7.69 -36.24
C ASP A 260 10.37 -7.88 -34.93
N ALA A 261 11.57 -7.31 -34.86
CA ALA A 261 12.41 -7.30 -33.68
C ALA A 261 12.64 -5.87 -33.22
N THR A 262 12.54 -5.63 -31.91
CA THR A 262 12.95 -4.34 -31.35
C THR A 262 14.47 -4.33 -31.19
N GLU A 263 15.10 -3.19 -31.48
CA GLU A 263 16.51 -2.97 -31.22
C GLU A 263 16.89 -3.27 -29.75
N ASP A 264 18.15 -3.57 -29.51
CA ASP A 264 18.69 -3.61 -28.15
C ASP A 264 18.52 -2.25 -27.48
N TYR A 265 18.17 -2.23 -26.20
CA TYR A 265 17.96 -1.02 -25.43
C TYR A 265 18.53 -1.12 -24.03
N ASP A 266 18.83 0.03 -23.45
CA ASP A 266 19.15 0.19 -22.04
C ASP A 266 17.87 0.59 -21.29
N VAL A 267 17.72 0.08 -20.04
CA VAL A 267 16.57 0.36 -19.18
C VAL A 267 17.05 1.15 -17.98
N THR A 268 16.35 2.25 -17.68
CA THR A 268 16.45 2.95 -16.39
C THR A 268 15.08 2.97 -15.75
N THR A 269 15.00 2.65 -14.45
CA THR A 269 13.74 2.68 -13.68
C THR A 269 13.80 3.85 -12.71
N GLU A 270 12.77 4.67 -12.71
CA GLU A 270 12.59 5.78 -11.78
C GLU A 270 11.32 5.56 -10.96
N GLU A 271 11.40 5.88 -9.67
CA GLU A 271 10.24 5.89 -8.79
C GLU A 271 9.69 7.30 -8.68
N THR A 272 8.39 7.45 -8.93
CA THR A 272 7.65 8.69 -8.65
C THR A 272 6.98 8.53 -7.30
N PRO A 273 7.30 9.39 -6.33
CA PRO A 273 6.68 9.30 -5.01
C PRO A 273 5.16 9.52 -5.09
N PRO A 274 4.40 8.98 -4.11
CA PRO A 274 2.96 9.21 -4.02
C PRO A 274 2.62 10.70 -3.99
N GLY A 275 1.56 11.09 -4.69
CA GLY A 275 0.91 12.38 -4.52
C GLY A 275 0.27 12.51 -3.15
N GLN A 276 -0.44 13.61 -2.92
CA GLN A 276 -1.13 13.91 -1.66
C GLN A 276 -2.55 14.37 -1.97
N VAL A 277 -3.55 13.75 -1.35
CA VAL A 277 -4.95 14.08 -1.56
C VAL A 277 -5.74 14.05 -0.25
N GLU A 278 -6.66 15.00 -0.08
CA GLU A 278 -7.63 15.01 1.02
C GLU A 278 -8.97 14.51 0.49
N LEU A 279 -9.59 13.54 1.18
CA LEU A 279 -10.86 12.94 0.81
C LEU A 279 -11.87 12.96 1.96
N GLY A 280 -13.13 13.15 1.61
CA GLY A 280 -14.26 13.04 2.52
C GLY A 280 -14.39 14.15 3.54
N GLU A 281 -15.32 13.98 4.49
CA GLU A 281 -15.63 14.90 5.59
C GLU A 281 -16.01 14.10 6.84
N GLY A 282 -15.68 14.59 8.02
CA GLY A 282 -16.03 13.95 9.29
C GLY A 282 -15.12 14.35 10.44
N ALA A 283 -15.33 13.73 11.59
CA ALA A 283 -14.59 13.99 12.82
C ALA A 283 -13.33 13.12 12.98
N ILE A 284 -13.21 12.06 12.21
CA ILE A 284 -12.08 11.14 12.23
C ILE A 284 -11.24 11.39 10.98
N HIS A 285 -9.97 11.68 11.18
CA HIS A 285 -9.03 11.93 10.09
C HIS A 285 -7.87 10.96 10.19
N VAL A 286 -7.64 10.15 9.16
CA VAL A 286 -6.59 9.14 9.13
C VAL A 286 -5.73 9.25 7.87
N TYR A 287 -4.47 8.81 7.98
CA TYR A 287 -3.58 8.70 6.84
C TYR A 287 -3.65 7.29 6.24
N VAL A 288 -3.93 7.22 4.96
CA VAL A 288 -3.82 6.00 4.17
C VAL A 288 -2.59 6.16 3.27
N PRO A 289 -1.52 5.39 3.50
CA PRO A 289 -0.31 5.53 2.72
C PRO A 289 -0.53 5.09 1.28
N GLY A 290 0.01 5.87 0.35
CA GLY A 290 0.07 5.55 -1.06
C GLY A 290 1.27 4.67 -1.42
N GLU A 291 1.32 4.27 -2.68
CA GLU A 291 2.39 3.48 -3.26
C GLU A 291 3.09 4.29 -4.35
N PRO A 292 4.43 4.25 -4.45
CA PRO A 292 5.14 4.93 -5.53
C PRO A 292 4.85 4.25 -6.88
N ALA A 293 4.73 5.06 -7.93
CA ALA A 293 4.73 4.58 -9.30
C ALA A 293 6.15 4.23 -9.75
N GLN A 294 6.28 3.26 -10.66
CA GLN A 294 7.55 2.95 -11.31
C GLN A 294 7.42 3.18 -12.81
N VAL A 295 8.30 4.00 -13.33
CA VAL A 295 8.38 4.33 -14.76
C VAL A 295 9.71 3.81 -15.30
N GLU A 296 9.64 2.97 -16.30
CA GLU A 296 10.81 2.54 -17.07
C GLU A 296 11.01 3.45 -18.27
N THR A 297 12.23 3.92 -18.45
CA THR A 297 12.67 4.57 -19.67
C THR A 297 13.56 3.59 -20.44
N ARG A 298 13.10 3.15 -21.61
CA ARG A 298 13.87 2.32 -22.54
C ARG A 298 14.53 3.21 -23.56
N THR A 299 15.86 3.15 -23.66
CA THR A 299 16.64 3.94 -24.64
C THR A 299 17.30 3.01 -25.63
N GLY A 300 16.91 3.10 -26.89
CA GLY A 300 17.44 2.29 -27.99
C GLY A 300 18.91 2.55 -28.24
N LYS A 301 19.68 1.46 -28.43
CA LYS A 301 21.14 1.54 -28.67
C LYS A 301 21.48 1.96 -30.08
N VAL A 302 20.60 1.75 -31.03
CA VAL A 302 20.80 2.11 -32.45
C VAL A 302 20.16 3.44 -32.77
N SER A 303 18.89 3.62 -32.39
CA SER A 303 18.11 4.83 -32.69
C SER A 303 18.47 6.00 -31.78
N GLY A 304 18.89 5.74 -30.54
CA GLY A 304 19.04 6.73 -29.48
C GLY A 304 17.72 7.31 -28.98
N LYS A 305 16.57 6.77 -29.43
CA LYS A 305 15.24 7.19 -28.99
C LYS A 305 14.92 6.61 -27.62
N SER A 306 14.06 7.29 -26.89
CA SER A 306 13.60 6.86 -25.58
C SER A 306 12.08 6.78 -25.54
N VAL A 307 11.57 5.76 -24.88
CA VAL A 307 10.15 5.54 -24.58
C VAL A 307 10.01 5.32 -23.07
N GLN A 308 8.98 5.94 -22.48
CA GLN A 308 8.63 5.75 -21.09
C GLN A 308 7.38 4.87 -20.99
N GLU A 309 7.42 3.92 -20.07
CA GLU A 309 6.31 3.03 -19.78
C GLU A 309 6.12 2.94 -18.26
N THR A 310 4.89 3.15 -17.78
CA THR A 310 4.55 2.92 -16.38
C THR A 310 4.42 1.42 -16.16
N VAL A 311 5.40 0.83 -15.45
CA VAL A 311 5.44 -0.61 -15.18
C VAL A 311 4.77 -0.98 -13.85
N LYS A 312 4.60 0.02 -12.98
CA LYS A 312 3.81 -0.10 -11.76
C LYS A 312 3.05 1.20 -11.56
N GLU A 313 1.73 1.09 -11.52
CA GLU A 313 0.87 2.22 -11.13
C GLU A 313 1.08 2.56 -9.65
N GLY A 314 1.14 3.85 -9.36
CA GLY A 314 1.19 4.36 -8.00
C GLY A 314 -0.20 4.67 -7.46
N SER A 315 -0.24 5.05 -6.19
CA SER A 315 -1.42 5.65 -5.56
C SER A 315 -1.01 6.78 -4.64
N ASP A 316 -1.90 7.74 -4.43
CA ASP A 316 -1.63 8.90 -3.58
C ASP A 316 -1.66 8.54 -2.09
N ASN A 317 -0.90 9.29 -1.29
CA ASN A 317 -1.13 9.39 0.15
C ASN A 317 -2.47 10.09 0.36
N VAL A 318 -3.38 9.45 1.06
CA VAL A 318 -4.71 9.99 1.32
C VAL A 318 -4.80 10.45 2.77
N TYR A 319 -5.22 11.71 2.97
CA TYR A 319 -5.74 12.19 4.24
C TYR A 319 -7.26 12.07 4.21
N LEU A 320 -7.77 10.96 4.77
CA LEU A 320 -9.17 10.60 4.76
C LEU A 320 -9.89 11.19 5.97
N LYS A 321 -11.00 11.89 5.73
CA LYS A 321 -11.92 12.41 6.76
C LYS A 321 -13.23 11.65 6.68
N TYR A 322 -13.73 11.13 7.81
CA TYR A 322 -14.99 10.40 7.87
C TYR A 322 -15.62 10.41 9.25
N ASN A 323 -16.87 9.96 9.35
CA ASN A 323 -17.54 9.65 10.61
C ASN A 323 -17.67 8.14 10.74
N ALA A 324 -17.45 7.61 11.96
CA ALA A 324 -17.47 6.18 12.19
C ALA A 324 -18.83 5.56 11.85
N ASN A 325 -18.82 4.50 11.05
CA ASN A 325 -20.00 3.69 10.77
C ASN A 325 -20.07 2.51 11.73
N THR A 326 -20.80 2.68 12.81
CA THR A 326 -20.94 1.64 13.85
C THR A 326 -21.98 0.56 13.51
N ASN A 327 -22.52 0.54 12.27
CA ASN A 327 -23.57 -0.39 11.82
C ASN A 327 -24.80 -0.40 12.74
N GLY A 328 -25.09 0.74 13.38
CA GLY A 328 -26.21 0.94 14.29
C GLY A 328 -25.93 0.51 15.73
N GLU A 329 -24.73 0.05 16.07
CA GLU A 329 -24.32 -0.12 17.46
C GLU A 329 -24.24 1.24 18.15
N LYS A 330 -24.84 1.34 19.33
CA LYS A 330 -24.82 2.54 20.15
C LYS A 330 -23.48 2.65 20.87
N VAL A 331 -22.46 3.12 20.18
CA VAL A 331 -21.15 3.44 20.74
C VAL A 331 -20.80 4.89 20.42
N ILE A 332 -20.12 5.56 21.34
CA ILE A 332 -19.59 6.92 21.17
C ILE A 332 -18.20 7.00 21.81
N ALA A 333 -17.36 7.92 21.33
CA ALA A 333 -16.09 8.25 21.94
C ALA A 333 -16.19 9.54 22.75
N LEU A 334 -15.99 9.44 24.06
CA LEU A 334 -15.82 10.59 24.94
C LEU A 334 -14.38 11.05 24.84
N THR A 335 -14.14 12.33 24.55
CA THR A 335 -12.79 12.88 24.45
C THR A 335 -12.63 14.12 25.32
N PHE A 336 -11.46 14.25 25.95
CA PHE A 336 -11.14 15.32 26.89
C PHE A 336 -9.81 15.98 26.52
N ASP A 337 -9.79 17.29 26.42
CA ASP A 337 -8.63 18.08 26.04
C ASP A 337 -8.07 18.87 27.24
N ASP A 338 -6.85 19.39 27.11
CA ASP A 338 -6.17 20.32 27.99
C ASP A 338 -5.70 19.78 29.36
N GLY A 339 -5.94 18.50 29.63
CA GLY A 339 -5.48 17.88 30.89
C GLY A 339 -4.00 17.46 30.87
N PRO A 340 -3.50 16.87 31.97
CA PRO A 340 -4.17 16.68 33.26
C PRO A 340 -4.35 17.96 34.07
N TRP A 341 -5.38 18.01 34.92
CA TRP A 341 -5.74 19.16 35.75
C TRP A 341 -6.15 18.70 37.17
N PRO A 342 -6.23 19.59 38.19
CA PRO A 342 -6.62 19.17 39.54
C PRO A 342 -7.98 18.45 39.63
N THR A 343 -8.88 18.69 38.70
CA THR A 343 -10.21 18.06 38.64
C THR A 343 -10.23 16.75 37.85
N THR A 344 -9.16 16.37 37.15
CA THR A 344 -9.12 15.16 36.31
C THR A 344 -9.36 13.90 37.13
N SER A 345 -8.82 13.82 38.37
CA SER A 345 -9.04 12.64 39.23
C SER A 345 -10.53 12.43 39.56
N GLU A 346 -11.30 13.50 39.84
CA GLU A 346 -12.75 13.40 40.06
C GLU A 346 -13.48 12.97 38.77
N LEU A 347 -13.05 13.47 37.62
CA LEU A 347 -13.61 13.09 36.33
C LEU A 347 -13.39 11.58 36.07
N LEU A 348 -12.20 11.05 36.35
CA LEU A 348 -11.91 9.63 36.26
C LEU A 348 -12.79 8.78 37.19
N ASP A 349 -13.10 9.26 38.41
CA ASP A 349 -14.03 8.57 39.30
C ASP A 349 -15.42 8.45 38.65
N VAL A 350 -15.94 9.54 38.06
CA VAL A 350 -17.23 9.53 37.36
C VAL A 350 -17.24 8.57 36.15
N LEU A 351 -16.17 8.55 35.36
CA LEU A 351 -16.05 7.60 34.24
C LEU A 351 -16.07 6.16 34.74
N LYS A 352 -15.29 5.87 35.78
CA LYS A 352 -15.21 4.53 36.38
C LYS A 352 -16.55 4.05 36.95
N GLU A 353 -17.27 4.91 37.65
CA GLU A 353 -18.61 4.61 38.20
C GLU A 353 -19.63 4.27 37.11
N ASN A 354 -19.38 4.71 35.88
CA ASN A 354 -20.22 4.47 34.72
C ASN A 354 -19.67 3.42 33.75
N ASP A 355 -18.63 2.65 34.12
CA ASP A 355 -17.91 1.70 33.26
C ASP A 355 -17.55 2.35 31.90
N ALA A 356 -17.15 3.61 31.91
CA ALA A 356 -16.83 4.40 30.74
C ALA A 356 -15.33 4.46 30.55
N VAL A 357 -14.85 4.17 29.33
CA VAL A 357 -13.50 4.53 28.89
C VAL A 357 -13.58 5.78 28.00
N ALA A 358 -12.48 6.50 27.89
CA ALA A 358 -12.39 7.74 27.13
C ALA A 358 -11.02 7.88 26.47
N THR A 359 -10.89 8.87 25.60
CA THR A 359 -9.60 9.31 25.08
C THR A 359 -9.27 10.70 25.61
N PHE A 360 -8.08 10.84 26.18
CA PHE A 360 -7.57 12.11 26.70
C PHE A 360 -6.49 12.65 25.77
N PHE A 361 -6.63 13.88 25.32
CA PHE A 361 -5.61 14.60 24.57
C PHE A 361 -4.89 15.55 25.52
N THR A 362 -3.73 15.13 25.98
CA THR A 362 -3.04 15.78 27.11
C THR A 362 -1.97 16.76 26.63
N ILE A 363 -1.76 17.83 27.40
CA ILE A 363 -0.69 18.80 27.19
C ILE A 363 0.60 18.26 27.85
N GLY A 364 1.65 18.05 27.05
CA GLY A 364 2.89 17.42 27.50
C GLY A 364 3.61 18.17 28.61
N GLU A 365 3.70 19.51 28.54
CA GLU A 365 4.30 20.38 29.56
C GLU A 365 3.66 20.19 30.93
N GLN A 366 2.34 20.03 30.99
CA GLN A 366 1.64 19.84 32.26
C GLN A 366 2.01 18.51 32.93
N ILE A 367 2.22 17.45 32.14
CA ILE A 367 2.66 16.13 32.65
C ILE A 367 4.07 16.25 33.23
N SER A 368 4.98 16.91 32.50
CA SER A 368 6.40 16.96 32.82
C SER A 368 6.72 17.75 34.07
N ASP A 369 5.92 18.76 34.39
CA ASP A 369 6.24 19.73 35.45
C ASP A 369 5.70 19.36 36.84
N LYS A 370 4.80 18.37 36.96
CA LYS A 370 4.08 18.07 38.20
C LYS A 370 3.95 16.58 38.48
N THR A 371 4.47 16.14 39.63
CA THR A 371 4.43 14.74 40.07
C THR A 371 2.99 14.20 40.18
N ASP A 372 2.07 14.97 40.71
CA ASP A 372 0.66 14.57 40.91
C ASP A 372 -0.03 14.29 39.55
N TYR A 373 0.43 14.92 38.46
CA TYR A 373 -0.12 14.72 37.14
C TYR A 373 0.46 13.47 36.46
N VAL A 374 1.69 13.10 36.77
CA VAL A 374 2.27 11.79 36.36
C VAL A 374 1.42 10.66 36.94
N GLU A 375 1.05 10.71 38.22
CA GLU A 375 0.18 9.72 38.85
C GLU A 375 -1.21 9.68 38.19
N THR A 376 -1.74 10.84 37.81
CA THR A 376 -3.03 10.94 37.11
C THR A 376 -2.95 10.26 35.73
N ILE A 377 -1.89 10.49 34.95
CA ILE A 377 -1.67 9.84 33.67
C ILE A 377 -1.51 8.31 33.81
N GLN A 378 -0.79 7.86 34.83
CA GLN A 378 -0.65 6.44 35.15
C GLN A 378 -2.01 5.81 35.50
N ARG A 379 -2.85 6.54 36.24
CA ARG A 379 -4.21 6.12 36.57
C ARG A 379 -5.08 6.01 35.31
N MET A 380 -5.05 7.00 34.41
CA MET A 380 -5.75 6.93 33.12
C MET A 380 -5.40 5.66 32.36
N ALA A 381 -4.12 5.37 32.21
CA ALA A 381 -3.65 4.16 31.52
C ALA A 381 -4.11 2.87 32.23
N ALA A 382 -4.01 2.81 33.56
CA ALA A 382 -4.42 1.65 34.36
C ALA A 382 -5.94 1.39 34.32
N GLU A 383 -6.76 2.42 34.15
CA GLU A 383 -8.22 2.34 34.02
C GLU A 383 -8.69 2.09 32.56
N GLY A 384 -7.75 1.95 31.61
CA GLY A 384 -8.05 1.57 30.21
C GLY A 384 -8.42 2.73 29.31
N HIS A 385 -8.17 3.95 29.72
CA HIS A 385 -8.33 5.12 28.87
C HIS A 385 -7.19 5.19 27.84
N GLN A 386 -7.49 5.74 26.67
CA GLN A 386 -6.49 6.07 25.67
C GLN A 386 -5.91 7.46 25.94
N ILE A 387 -4.61 7.62 25.77
CA ILE A 387 -3.92 8.88 26.01
C ILE A 387 -3.19 9.28 24.74
N GLY A 388 -3.67 10.32 24.08
CA GLY A 388 -3.04 10.98 22.94
C GLY A 388 -2.47 12.34 23.34
N THR A 389 -1.70 12.96 22.46
CA THR A 389 -1.16 14.30 22.72
C THR A 389 -2.04 15.42 22.16
N HIS A 390 -2.12 16.53 22.92
CA HIS A 390 -2.70 17.81 22.50
C HIS A 390 -1.60 18.85 22.30
N SER A 391 -0.46 18.46 21.73
CA SER A 391 0.82 19.16 21.68
C SER A 391 1.58 19.21 23.03
N TYR A 392 2.78 19.78 23.01
CA TYR A 392 3.59 19.89 24.23
C TYR A 392 3.18 21.08 25.08
N ASP A 393 3.05 22.29 24.50
CA ASP A 393 2.77 23.54 25.20
C ASP A 393 1.43 24.19 24.79
N HIS A 394 0.50 23.41 24.21
CA HIS A 394 -0.78 23.90 23.66
C HIS A 394 -0.59 24.93 22.54
N ALA A 395 0.46 24.78 21.74
CA ALA A 395 0.89 25.73 20.71
C ALA A 395 1.15 27.16 21.24
N ALA A 396 1.50 27.28 22.53
CA ALA A 396 1.73 28.58 23.18
C ALA A 396 2.96 29.31 22.62
N THR A 397 3.92 28.54 22.09
CA THR A 397 5.12 29.08 21.43
C THR A 397 4.99 28.96 19.91
N GLY A 398 5.10 30.04 19.17
CA GLY A 398 5.19 29.92 17.73
C GLY A 398 4.28 30.79 16.90
N GLY A 399 3.66 31.79 17.52
CA GLY A 399 3.00 32.86 16.79
C GLY A 399 1.48 32.91 16.91
N GLY A 400 0.91 34.01 16.52
CA GLY A 400 -0.51 34.28 16.62
C GLY A 400 -0.99 34.48 18.05
N ASN A 401 -2.10 33.87 18.38
CA ASN A 401 -2.70 33.90 19.74
C ASN A 401 -2.27 32.69 20.61
N GLY A 402 -1.29 31.90 20.16
CA GLY A 402 -0.75 30.78 20.92
C GLY A 402 -1.64 29.52 20.97
N VAL A 403 -2.53 29.33 19.99
CA VAL A 403 -3.45 28.16 19.92
C VAL A 403 -3.58 27.64 18.47
N ASP A 404 -2.60 27.94 17.62
CA ASP A 404 -2.71 27.64 16.20
C ASP A 404 -1.37 27.10 15.67
N MET A 405 -1.23 25.79 15.68
CA MET A 405 -0.05 25.10 15.18
C MET A 405 0.19 25.29 13.67
N THR A 406 -0.83 25.65 12.90
CA THR A 406 -0.65 25.89 11.45
C THR A 406 0.25 27.08 11.17
N ARG A 407 0.50 27.93 12.14
CA ARG A 407 1.39 29.10 12.08
C ARG A 407 2.82 28.83 12.55
N GLN A 408 3.08 27.67 13.11
CA GLN A 408 4.40 27.26 13.51
C GLN A 408 5.19 26.74 12.30
N SER A 409 6.54 26.73 12.38
CA SER A 409 7.34 26.06 11.37
C SER A 409 7.10 24.53 11.38
N PRO A 410 7.36 23.82 10.28
CA PRO A 410 7.23 22.36 10.26
C PRO A 410 8.00 21.67 11.38
N GLU A 411 9.22 22.13 11.67
CA GLU A 411 10.07 21.57 12.74
C GLU A 411 9.42 21.76 14.11
N LYS A 412 8.80 22.92 14.36
CA LYS A 412 8.13 23.18 15.63
C LYS A 412 6.84 22.37 15.77
N GLN A 413 6.07 22.22 14.70
CA GLN A 413 4.88 21.34 14.67
C GLN A 413 5.24 19.90 15.05
N ILE A 414 6.34 19.38 14.47
CA ILE A 414 6.86 18.05 14.76
C ILE A 414 7.34 17.94 16.22
N GLU A 415 8.11 18.93 16.68
CA GLU A 415 8.61 19.00 18.06
C GLU A 415 7.47 18.96 19.07
N GLU A 416 6.40 19.75 18.86
CA GLU A 416 5.22 19.79 19.72
C GLU A 416 4.57 18.42 19.90
N VAL A 417 4.40 17.68 18.78
CA VAL A 417 3.81 16.34 18.82
C VAL A 417 4.74 15.35 19.51
N GLN A 418 6.03 15.33 19.12
CA GLN A 418 6.99 14.37 19.66
C GLN A 418 7.26 14.59 21.15
N MET A 419 7.40 15.84 21.59
CA MET A 419 7.58 16.16 23.01
C MET A 419 6.34 15.80 23.83
N GLY A 420 5.15 16.03 23.31
CA GLY A 420 3.90 15.61 23.94
C GLY A 420 3.80 14.10 24.08
N GLN A 421 4.10 13.36 23.03
CA GLN A 421 4.15 11.89 23.05
C GLN A 421 5.21 11.38 24.03
N GLN A 422 6.39 12.00 24.07
CA GLN A 422 7.46 11.63 25.00
C GLN A 422 7.06 11.83 26.46
N ALA A 423 6.40 12.96 26.80
CA ALA A 423 5.92 13.20 28.15
C ALA A 423 4.92 12.13 28.62
N ILE A 424 4.02 11.68 27.74
CA ILE A 424 3.10 10.57 28.02
C ILE A 424 3.88 9.26 28.23
N ALA A 425 4.84 8.98 27.36
CA ALA A 425 5.64 7.75 27.44
C ALA A 425 6.48 7.71 28.73
N ASP A 426 7.08 8.82 29.13
CA ASP A 426 7.87 8.94 30.36
C ASP A 426 6.98 8.73 31.60
N ALA A 427 5.74 9.25 31.58
CA ALA A 427 4.80 9.09 32.68
C ALA A 427 4.25 7.67 32.80
N THR A 428 3.95 7.01 31.68
CA THR A 428 3.30 5.68 31.67
C THR A 428 4.29 4.52 31.63
N GLY A 429 5.51 4.75 31.18
CA GLY A 429 6.48 3.70 30.86
C GLY A 429 6.12 2.90 29.61
N SER A 430 5.22 3.39 28.77
CA SER A 430 4.74 2.77 27.54
C SER A 430 4.73 3.77 26.40
N GLU A 431 4.82 3.32 25.15
CA GLU A 431 4.70 4.18 23.98
C GLU A 431 3.33 4.90 24.00
N ALA A 432 3.33 6.22 23.74
CA ALA A 432 2.11 7.00 23.64
C ALA A 432 1.27 6.58 22.43
N SER A 433 -0.04 6.71 22.53
CA SER A 433 -0.90 6.58 21.35
C SER A 433 -0.54 7.66 20.33
N LYS A 434 -0.56 7.25 19.04
CA LYS A 434 -0.30 8.16 17.92
C LYS A 434 -1.55 8.89 17.43
N VAL A 435 -2.67 8.78 18.16
CA VAL A 435 -3.78 9.70 17.94
C VAL A 435 -3.43 11.09 18.46
N PHE A 436 -3.85 12.09 17.72
CA PHE A 436 -3.54 13.48 17.99
C PHE A 436 -4.80 14.33 17.87
N ARG A 437 -4.89 15.40 18.64
CA ARG A 437 -5.84 16.49 18.40
C ARG A 437 -5.09 17.80 18.40
N SER A 438 -5.29 18.59 17.34
CA SER A 438 -4.63 19.89 17.22
C SER A 438 -5.24 20.91 18.18
N PRO A 439 -4.43 21.70 18.91
CA PRO A 439 -4.93 22.80 19.73
C PRO A 439 -5.89 23.71 18.97
N GLY A 440 -7.06 23.96 19.60
CA GLY A 440 -8.11 24.79 19.01
C GLY A 440 -8.77 24.20 17.76
N GLY A 441 -8.53 22.95 17.41
CA GLY A 441 -9.06 22.27 16.21
C GLY A 441 -8.48 22.81 14.89
N ASN A 442 -7.33 23.48 14.92
CA ASN A 442 -6.70 24.07 13.74
C ASN A 442 -5.78 23.03 13.07
N PHE A 443 -6.33 22.26 12.11
CA PHE A 443 -5.56 21.25 11.38
C PHE A 443 -5.90 21.27 9.89
N HIS A 444 -5.17 22.08 9.13
CA HIS A 444 -5.39 22.27 7.68
C HIS A 444 -4.14 22.76 6.97
N GLY A 445 -4.04 22.50 5.67
CA GLY A 445 -2.89 22.89 4.86
C GLY A 445 -1.66 22.03 5.14
N GLU A 446 -0.48 22.64 5.12
CA GLU A 446 0.82 21.94 5.18
C GLU A 446 1.01 21.07 6.44
N ILE A 447 0.43 21.47 7.57
CA ILE A 447 0.56 20.71 8.84
C ILE A 447 0.06 19.27 8.70
N ILE A 448 -0.95 19.04 7.85
CA ILE A 448 -1.49 17.69 7.59
C ILE A 448 -0.33 16.76 7.17
N TRP A 449 0.46 17.21 6.21
CA TRP A 449 1.52 16.38 5.63
C TRP A 449 2.81 16.40 6.45
N ASN A 450 3.09 17.51 7.14
CA ASN A 450 4.24 17.61 8.04
C ASN A 450 4.15 16.61 9.20
N LEU A 451 2.95 16.33 9.70
CA LEU A 451 2.72 15.43 10.83
C LEU A 451 2.44 13.97 10.42
N GLN A 452 2.22 13.68 9.14
CA GLN A 452 1.94 12.32 8.65
C GLN A 452 2.89 11.23 9.20
N PRO A 453 4.22 11.45 9.32
CA PRO A 453 5.13 10.42 9.84
C PRO A 453 5.02 10.19 11.35
N TYR A 454 4.38 11.09 12.09
CA TYR A 454 4.42 11.14 13.56
C TYR A 454 3.11 10.77 14.23
N ILE A 455 2.00 10.87 13.51
CA ILE A 455 0.64 10.55 14.00
C ILE A 455 -0.04 9.54 13.05
N THR A 456 -0.95 8.74 13.59
CA THR A 456 -1.79 7.84 12.78
C THR A 456 -3.10 8.50 12.39
N SER A 457 -3.60 9.39 13.24
CA SER A 457 -4.87 10.07 13.04
C SER A 457 -4.90 11.41 13.79
N GLU A 458 -5.59 12.35 13.19
CA GLU A 458 -6.01 13.60 13.86
C GLU A 458 -7.52 13.53 14.10
N ILE A 459 -7.96 13.94 15.28
CA ILE A 459 -9.33 13.71 15.73
C ILE A 459 -10.03 15.04 16.00
N GLY A 460 -11.02 15.34 15.18
CA GLY A 460 -11.99 16.39 15.42
C GLY A 460 -13.13 15.93 16.34
N TRP A 461 -14.33 16.44 16.13
CA TRP A 461 -15.52 16.09 16.91
C TRP A 461 -16.81 16.26 16.11
N ASN A 462 -17.83 15.50 16.51
CA ASN A 462 -19.20 15.63 16.00
C ASN A 462 -20.06 16.47 16.93
N VAL A 463 -19.82 16.35 18.23
CA VAL A 463 -20.56 17.07 19.27
C VAL A 463 -19.60 17.90 20.10
N ASP A 464 -19.71 19.24 20.00
CA ASP A 464 -19.07 20.19 20.90
C ASP A 464 -20.00 20.47 22.06
N THR A 465 -19.64 20.06 23.27
CA THR A 465 -20.41 20.32 24.46
C THR A 465 -20.34 21.78 24.88
N GLU A 466 -19.44 22.57 24.32
CA GLU A 466 -19.11 23.95 24.69
C GLU A 466 -18.79 24.13 26.19
N ASP A 467 -18.33 23.08 26.87
CA ASP A 467 -18.00 23.09 28.30
C ASP A 467 -16.91 24.11 28.64
N TRP A 468 -16.03 24.40 27.67
CA TRP A 468 -15.01 25.43 27.75
C TRP A 468 -15.58 26.84 27.99
N ARG A 469 -16.83 27.09 27.58
CA ARG A 469 -17.57 28.34 27.84
C ARG A 469 -18.22 28.39 29.23
N ARG A 470 -18.27 27.26 29.92
CA ARG A 470 -18.94 27.09 31.21
C ARG A 470 -20.41 27.53 31.19
N PRO A 471 -21.25 26.97 30.29
CA PRO A 471 -22.65 27.39 30.11
C PRO A 471 -23.59 26.86 31.19
N GLY A 472 -23.11 26.09 32.14
CA GLY A 472 -23.87 25.35 33.15
C GLY A 472 -23.91 23.85 32.88
N ALA A 473 -23.93 23.04 33.93
CA ALA A 473 -23.92 21.57 33.82
C ALA A 473 -25.09 21.03 32.98
N ASP A 474 -26.30 21.62 33.18
CA ASP A 474 -27.50 21.18 32.44
C ASP A 474 -27.33 21.36 30.90
N ALA A 475 -26.75 22.50 30.46
CA ALA A 475 -26.55 22.79 29.06
C ALA A 475 -25.50 21.85 28.44
N ILE A 476 -24.45 21.49 29.19
CA ILE A 476 -23.44 20.51 28.77
C ILE A 476 -24.07 19.12 28.68
N ALA A 477 -24.86 18.73 29.68
CA ALA A 477 -25.55 17.44 29.70
C ALA A 477 -26.56 17.31 28.55
N GLU A 478 -27.31 18.36 28.21
CA GLU A 478 -28.23 18.39 27.08
C GLU A 478 -27.52 18.11 25.77
N ARG A 479 -26.35 18.74 25.51
CA ARG A 479 -25.54 18.48 24.31
C ARG A 479 -24.98 17.08 24.31
N LEU A 480 -24.46 16.61 25.44
CA LEU A 480 -23.96 15.24 25.55
C LEU A 480 -25.06 14.20 25.31
N LEU A 481 -26.29 14.44 25.72
CA LEU A 481 -27.45 13.57 25.47
C LEU A 481 -27.97 13.63 24.02
N SER A 482 -27.47 14.55 23.18
CA SER A 482 -27.85 14.67 21.78
C SER A 482 -27.06 13.76 20.84
N VAL A 483 -26.12 13.00 21.36
CA VAL A 483 -25.19 12.12 20.59
C VAL A 483 -25.91 11.05 19.76
N LYS A 484 -25.26 10.68 18.70
CA LYS A 484 -25.64 9.57 17.81
C LYS A 484 -24.57 8.48 17.82
N PRO A 485 -24.91 7.26 17.44
CA PRO A 485 -23.91 6.21 17.26
C PRO A 485 -22.76 6.64 16.33
N GLY A 486 -21.53 6.45 16.79
CA GLY A 486 -20.32 6.82 16.08
C GLY A 486 -19.79 8.22 16.38
N ASP A 487 -20.51 9.04 17.17
CA ASP A 487 -20.07 10.40 17.47
C ASP A 487 -18.82 10.43 18.35
N VAL A 488 -17.94 11.38 18.03
CA VAL A 488 -16.83 11.85 18.86
C VAL A 488 -17.28 13.11 19.59
N VAL A 489 -17.18 13.11 20.92
CA VAL A 489 -17.64 14.21 21.77
C VAL A 489 -16.46 15.00 22.31
N LEU A 490 -16.42 16.31 22.04
CA LEU A 490 -15.45 17.25 22.61
C LEU A 490 -15.88 17.72 23.99
N MET A 491 -15.01 17.50 24.95
CA MET A 491 -15.03 18.04 26.30
C MET A 491 -13.60 18.38 26.73
N HIS A 492 -13.46 18.93 27.94
CA HIS A 492 -12.16 19.30 28.49
C HIS A 492 -12.05 18.80 29.93
N ASP A 493 -10.88 18.26 30.30
CA ASP A 493 -10.54 17.97 31.70
C ASP A 493 -9.56 19.00 32.30
N GLY A 494 -8.99 19.85 31.42
CA GLY A 494 -8.04 20.92 31.77
C GLY A 494 -8.42 22.30 31.25
N GLY A 495 -7.48 23.23 31.32
CA GLY A 495 -7.66 24.62 30.84
C GLY A 495 -8.60 25.48 31.72
N GLY A 496 -8.82 25.13 32.98
CA GLY A 496 -9.62 25.90 33.96
C GLY A 496 -10.54 25.04 34.80
N ASP A 497 -11.57 25.72 35.40
CA ASP A 497 -12.59 25.04 36.21
C ASP A 497 -13.52 24.19 35.32
N ARG A 498 -13.52 22.88 35.54
CA ARG A 498 -14.32 21.86 34.81
C ARG A 498 -15.37 21.18 35.70
N SER A 499 -15.71 21.79 36.84
CA SER A 499 -16.74 21.26 37.74
C SER A 499 -18.10 21.06 37.03
N GLN A 500 -18.47 21.96 36.10
CA GLN A 500 -19.70 21.83 35.32
C GLN A 500 -19.66 20.64 34.35
N THR A 501 -18.51 20.33 33.76
CA THR A 501 -18.30 19.14 32.92
C THR A 501 -18.50 17.88 33.74
N ILE A 502 -17.91 17.82 34.94
CA ILE A 502 -18.03 16.68 35.84
C ILE A 502 -19.49 16.48 36.29
N GLU A 503 -20.18 17.54 36.68
CA GLU A 503 -21.60 17.48 37.08
C GLU A 503 -22.48 17.05 35.89
N ALA A 504 -22.19 17.50 34.67
CA ALA A 504 -22.92 17.09 33.48
C ALA A 504 -22.72 15.58 33.20
N LEU A 505 -21.50 15.06 33.35
CA LEU A 505 -21.20 13.65 33.20
C LEU A 505 -21.94 12.77 34.21
N LYS A 506 -22.01 13.19 35.49
CA LYS A 506 -22.79 12.49 36.54
C LYS A 506 -24.27 12.33 36.16
N VAL A 507 -24.81 13.26 35.36
CA VAL A 507 -26.21 13.22 34.90
C VAL A 507 -26.34 12.43 33.60
N ALA A 508 -25.48 12.69 32.62
CA ALA A 508 -25.67 12.20 31.26
C ALA A 508 -25.20 10.74 31.09
N LEU A 509 -24.07 10.32 31.71
CA LEU A 509 -23.53 8.98 31.48
C LEU A 509 -24.50 7.85 31.92
N PRO A 510 -25.14 7.93 33.13
CA PRO A 510 -26.14 6.94 33.52
C PRO A 510 -27.32 6.86 32.54
N GLN A 511 -27.75 7.98 31.97
CA GLN A 511 -28.86 8.03 31.02
C GLN A 511 -28.46 7.38 29.69
N LEU A 512 -27.32 7.74 29.13
CA LEU A 512 -26.81 7.15 27.90
C LEU A 512 -26.61 5.62 28.04
N ARG A 513 -26.08 5.16 29.18
CA ARG A 513 -26.00 3.71 29.48
C ARG A 513 -27.39 3.06 29.55
N ALA A 514 -28.35 3.69 30.19
CA ALA A 514 -29.72 3.17 30.22
C ALA A 514 -30.38 3.11 28.84
N GLU A 515 -29.98 3.97 27.92
CA GLU A 515 -30.37 3.94 26.52
C GLU A 515 -29.58 2.91 25.69
N GLY A 516 -28.57 2.27 26.29
CA GLY A 516 -27.76 1.23 25.67
C GLY A 516 -26.49 1.70 24.97
N TYR A 517 -26.07 2.94 25.19
CA TYR A 517 -24.78 3.41 24.71
C TYR A 517 -23.62 2.77 25.48
N LYS A 518 -22.55 2.49 24.75
CA LYS A 518 -21.23 2.10 25.27
C LYS A 518 -20.24 3.21 24.94
N PHE A 519 -19.30 3.41 25.85
CA PHE A 519 -18.24 4.41 25.70
C PHE A 519 -16.96 3.68 25.27
N VAL A 520 -16.36 4.12 24.17
CA VAL A 520 -15.17 3.50 23.57
C VAL A 520 -14.06 4.53 23.42
N THR A 521 -12.82 4.06 23.33
CA THR A 521 -11.69 4.91 22.97
C THR A 521 -11.69 5.19 21.45
N ILE A 522 -10.92 6.17 21.01
CA ILE A 522 -10.76 6.46 19.58
C ILE A 522 -10.22 5.24 18.83
N ASP A 523 -9.21 4.53 19.37
CA ASP A 523 -8.70 3.32 18.70
C ASP A 523 -9.77 2.24 18.53
N GLN A 524 -10.65 2.08 19.54
CA GLN A 524 -11.78 1.15 19.44
C GLN A 524 -12.83 1.63 18.44
N LEU A 525 -13.03 2.95 18.31
CA LEU A 525 -13.95 3.51 17.32
C LEU A 525 -13.40 3.36 15.89
N LEU A 526 -12.11 3.60 15.69
CA LEU A 526 -11.43 3.41 14.40
C LEU A 526 -11.51 1.96 13.89
N ALA A 527 -11.64 1.00 14.78
CA ALA A 527 -11.74 -0.42 14.41
C ALA A 527 -13.07 -0.81 13.74
N TYR A 528 -14.07 0.07 13.69
CA TYR A 528 -15.34 -0.17 13.00
C TYR A 528 -15.24 -0.04 11.48
N ASP A 529 -14.27 0.72 10.98
CA ASP A 529 -14.13 1.03 9.57
C ASP A 529 -12.78 0.56 8.99
N ASP A 530 -12.80 0.14 7.73
CA ASP A 530 -11.59 -0.06 6.94
C ASP A 530 -11.26 1.24 6.19
N ALA A 531 -10.41 2.06 6.78
CA ALA A 531 -10.02 3.34 6.21
C ALA A 531 -9.43 3.23 4.80
N LYS A 532 -8.73 2.13 4.49
CA LYS A 532 -8.17 1.90 3.16
C LYS A 532 -9.25 1.63 2.12
N ALA A 533 -10.22 0.79 2.46
CA ALA A 533 -11.36 0.51 1.59
C ALA A 533 -12.19 1.77 1.35
N LEU A 534 -12.45 2.54 2.39
CA LEU A 534 -13.21 3.80 2.31
C LEU A 534 -12.49 4.85 1.44
N ALA A 535 -11.17 4.99 1.59
CA ALA A 535 -10.37 5.89 0.76
C ALA A 535 -10.41 5.49 -0.73
N GLN A 536 -10.33 4.20 -1.03
CA GLN A 536 -10.43 3.68 -2.40
C GLN A 536 -11.82 3.95 -3.01
N GLU A 537 -12.88 3.75 -2.22
CA GLU A 537 -14.25 4.04 -2.66
C GLU A 537 -14.42 5.53 -3.02
N LEU A 538 -14.00 6.43 -2.12
CA LEU A 538 -14.11 7.87 -2.35
C LEU A 538 -13.25 8.36 -3.53
N ALA A 539 -12.02 7.85 -3.67
CA ALA A 539 -11.16 8.17 -4.81
C ALA A 539 -11.79 7.73 -6.14
N SER A 540 -12.44 6.57 -6.16
CA SER A 540 -13.13 6.08 -7.37
C SER A 540 -14.35 6.93 -7.74
N GLN A 541 -15.07 7.46 -6.76
CA GLN A 541 -16.21 8.36 -6.97
C GLN A 541 -15.75 9.70 -7.55
N GLN A 542 -14.66 10.29 -7.06
CA GLN A 542 -14.11 11.55 -7.60
C GLN A 542 -13.60 11.40 -9.04
N SER A 543 -13.06 10.23 -9.40
CA SER A 543 -12.57 9.97 -10.77
C SER A 543 -13.70 9.80 -11.79
N ALA A 544 -14.95 9.58 -11.33
CA ALA A 544 -16.12 9.36 -12.16
C ALA A 544 -16.95 10.65 -12.43
N GLU A 545 -16.68 11.74 -11.70
CA GLU A 545 -17.26 13.07 -11.89
C GLU A 545 -16.38 13.94 -12.82
#